data_e58690d316e7375c71b70332b6d7232b
#
_entry.id   e58690d316e7375c71b70332b6d7232b
#
_cell.length_a   1.000
_cell.length_b   1.000
_cell.length_c   1.000
_cell.angle_alpha   90.00
_cell.angle_beta   90.00
_cell.angle_gamma   90.00
#
_symmetry.space_group_name_H-M   'P 1'
#
loop_
_entity.id
_entity.type
_entity.pdbx_description
1 polymer ?
#
loop_
_entity_poly.entity_id
_entity_poly.type
_entity_poly.pdbx_seq_one_letter_code
_entity_poly.pdbx_strand_id
1 'polypeptide(L)'
;MKIAHIVCTFPPYKGGMGNSAYCFAKSLAKLGHEISVFTPHYSNGDFENIFSAEESEKIKIFRLKPLFKYGNGAFLPQLLWKLKGFDIAHLHYPFYGSAEIVLLKKILSGKKMKLIVHYHMDSTAAGMKGFIFKLYNIFILPLIVRAAKIITCASFDYINHSSLAGYYNKNKKKFRQTFFGVDLDQFVVYRDHKNEERKEKVILFVGGLDKAHYFKGLENLLKAVNLLKKDFADGIKLNIVGEGDMKPYYKDLSKSLKIEKYVNFAEGIDDSKLVSYYNYCDVAVLPSVNKGEAFGLVLLEAMACAKPVVASNLPGVRSVFKKGRHGLLAKPNDVVDLANKLRTILNDKKLAREMGERGREFVENRYSWKKIGKKLDVIYHYVKYTPK
;
A
#
# COMPACT_ATOMS: atom_id res chain seq x y z
N MET A 1 -17.42 -14.46 13.81
CA MET A 1 -18.19 -14.24 12.54
C MET A 1 -17.50 -14.98 11.41
N LYS A 2 -18.26 -15.43 10.41
CA LYS A 2 -17.70 -15.96 9.16
C LYS A 2 -17.52 -14.84 8.15
N ILE A 3 -16.27 -14.53 7.80
CA ILE A 3 -15.91 -13.36 6.98
C ILE A 3 -15.16 -13.83 5.75
N ALA A 4 -15.62 -13.39 4.57
CA ALA A 4 -14.95 -13.61 3.30
C ALA A 4 -14.21 -12.34 2.87
N HIS A 5 -12.88 -12.40 2.72
CA HIS A 5 -12.11 -11.40 2.00
C HIS A 5 -12.01 -11.80 0.53
N ILE A 6 -12.37 -10.89 -0.38
CA ILE A 6 -12.31 -11.10 -1.82
C ILE A 6 -11.31 -10.09 -2.39
N VAL A 7 -10.19 -10.57 -2.94
CA VAL A 7 -9.08 -9.73 -3.35
C VAL A 7 -8.43 -10.24 -4.64
N CYS A 8 -8.02 -9.31 -5.51
CA CYS A 8 -7.45 -9.64 -6.82
C CYS A 8 -6.03 -10.23 -6.75
N THR A 9 -5.27 -9.93 -5.72
CA THR A 9 -3.92 -10.47 -5.46
C THR A 9 -3.78 -10.83 -3.99
N PHE A 10 -2.98 -11.86 -3.68
CA PHE A 10 -2.73 -12.28 -2.30
C PHE A 10 -1.35 -12.95 -2.22
N PRO A 11 -0.63 -12.86 -1.10
CA PRO A 11 0.69 -13.52 -0.98
C PRO A 11 0.66 -14.99 -1.44
N PRO A 12 1.74 -15.47 -2.08
CA PRO A 12 3.08 -14.88 -2.17
C PRO A 12 3.25 -13.79 -3.25
N TYR A 13 2.18 -13.42 -3.98
CA TYR A 13 2.26 -12.27 -4.89
C TYR A 13 2.59 -10.99 -4.11
N LYS A 14 3.73 -10.37 -4.44
CA LYS A 14 4.18 -9.13 -3.78
C LYS A 14 3.39 -7.93 -4.31
N GLY A 15 2.59 -7.30 -3.46
CA GLY A 15 1.80 -6.11 -3.83
C GLY A 15 1.00 -5.54 -2.66
N GLY A 16 0.89 -4.22 -2.59
CA GLY A 16 0.31 -3.50 -1.45
C GLY A 16 -1.12 -3.92 -1.09
N MET A 17 -1.97 -4.20 -2.10
CA MET A 17 -3.36 -4.62 -1.88
C MET A 17 -3.44 -6.02 -1.27
N GLY A 18 -2.68 -6.98 -1.83
CA GLY A 18 -2.64 -8.36 -1.34
C GLY A 18 -2.07 -8.43 0.08
N ASN A 19 -0.96 -7.75 0.33
CA ASN A 19 -0.35 -7.68 1.65
C ASN A 19 -1.28 -7.03 2.70
N SER A 20 -1.99 -5.98 2.33
CA SER A 20 -2.98 -5.36 3.22
C SER A 20 -4.14 -6.31 3.55
N ALA A 21 -4.66 -7.05 2.55
CA ALA A 21 -5.71 -8.03 2.77
C ALA A 21 -5.24 -9.18 3.67
N TYR A 22 -4.00 -9.63 3.49
CA TYR A 22 -3.35 -10.62 4.37
C TYR A 22 -3.30 -10.14 5.82
N CYS A 23 -2.81 -8.93 6.06
CA CYS A 23 -2.68 -8.37 7.40
C CYS A 23 -4.05 -8.10 8.05
N PHE A 24 -5.07 -7.69 7.28
CA PHE A 24 -6.45 -7.61 7.78
C PHE A 24 -6.97 -8.98 8.20
N ALA A 25 -6.80 -10.02 7.34
CA ALA A 25 -7.20 -11.39 7.65
C ALA A 25 -6.54 -11.91 8.94
N LYS A 26 -5.21 -11.74 9.04
CA LYS A 26 -4.42 -12.14 10.22
C LYS A 26 -4.88 -11.42 11.49
N SER A 27 -5.11 -10.12 11.42
CA SER A 27 -5.54 -9.32 12.58
C SER A 27 -6.93 -9.72 13.07
N LEU A 28 -7.84 -10.06 12.15
CA LEU A 28 -9.21 -10.47 12.49
C LEU A 28 -9.28 -11.91 12.99
N ALA A 29 -8.46 -12.81 12.45
CA ALA A 29 -8.35 -14.19 12.96
C ALA A 29 -7.87 -14.21 14.41
N LYS A 30 -6.91 -13.35 14.77
CA LYS A 30 -6.46 -13.16 16.17
C LYS A 30 -7.57 -12.65 17.10
N LEU A 31 -8.60 -12.00 16.56
CA LEU A 31 -9.79 -11.56 17.30
C LEU A 31 -10.92 -12.60 17.31
N GLY A 32 -10.66 -13.82 16.86
CA GLY A 32 -11.59 -14.95 16.95
C GLY A 32 -12.60 -15.07 15.80
N HIS A 33 -12.35 -14.40 14.66
CA HIS A 33 -13.18 -14.58 13.47
C HIS A 33 -12.71 -15.75 12.60
N GLU A 34 -13.66 -16.41 11.94
CA GLU A 34 -13.38 -17.40 10.90
C GLU A 34 -13.21 -16.66 9.57
N ILE A 35 -11.99 -16.66 9.05
CA ILE A 35 -11.64 -15.90 7.85
C ILE A 35 -11.46 -16.83 6.65
N SER A 36 -12.08 -16.47 5.53
CA SER A 36 -11.81 -17.09 4.24
C SER A 36 -11.36 -16.04 3.24
N VAL A 37 -10.25 -16.28 2.56
CA VAL A 37 -9.74 -15.40 1.50
C VAL A 37 -10.01 -16.04 0.15
N PHE A 38 -10.66 -15.31 -0.74
CA PHE A 38 -10.91 -15.71 -2.12
C PHE A 38 -10.08 -14.85 -3.05
N THR A 39 -9.19 -15.50 -3.79
CA THR A 39 -8.25 -14.85 -4.71
C THR A 39 -8.11 -15.69 -5.98
N PRO A 40 -7.75 -15.11 -7.13
CA PRO A 40 -7.46 -15.89 -8.32
C PRO A 40 -6.27 -16.83 -8.12
N HIS A 41 -6.33 -17.98 -8.75
CA HIS A 41 -5.17 -18.84 -8.90
C HIS A 41 -4.23 -18.24 -9.94
N TYR A 42 -3.01 -17.92 -9.55
CA TYR A 42 -1.92 -17.55 -10.44
C TYR A 42 -1.09 -18.79 -10.70
N SER A 43 -1.01 -19.22 -11.96
CA SER A 43 -0.19 -20.37 -12.37
C SER A 43 1.28 -20.14 -12.04
N ASN A 44 1.98 -21.19 -11.64
CA ASN A 44 3.40 -21.38 -11.39
C ASN A 44 3.85 -21.15 -9.94
N GLY A 45 3.73 -22.18 -9.14
CA GLY A 45 4.37 -22.36 -7.85
C GLY A 45 3.51 -23.13 -6.86
N ASP A 46 4.09 -24.06 -6.18
CA ASP A 46 3.56 -24.62 -4.95
C ASP A 46 3.50 -23.48 -3.94
N PHE A 47 2.29 -23.07 -3.62
CA PHE A 47 2.08 -22.02 -2.63
C PHE A 47 2.17 -22.66 -1.24
N GLU A 48 3.31 -22.57 -0.60
CA GLU A 48 3.48 -22.92 0.80
C GLU A 48 2.45 -22.15 1.65
N ASN A 49 2.09 -22.76 2.75
CA ASN A 49 1.18 -22.14 3.70
C ASN A 49 1.87 -20.93 4.34
N ILE A 50 1.42 -19.73 4.00
CA ILE A 50 2.00 -18.47 4.47
C ILE A 50 1.56 -18.08 5.89
N PHE A 51 0.71 -18.90 6.50
CA PHE A 51 0.26 -18.73 7.88
C PHE A 51 0.94 -19.74 8.80
N SER A 52 1.15 -19.36 10.06
CA SER A 52 1.51 -20.31 11.11
C SER A 52 0.42 -21.38 11.29
N ALA A 53 0.75 -22.51 11.90
CA ALA A 53 -0.22 -23.58 12.17
C ALA A 53 -1.47 -23.05 12.89
N GLU A 54 -1.29 -22.24 13.95
CA GLU A 54 -2.39 -21.61 14.70
C GLU A 54 -3.24 -20.66 13.86
N GLU A 55 -2.62 -19.89 12.96
CA GLU A 55 -3.32 -18.98 12.05
C GLU A 55 -4.07 -19.75 10.96
N SER A 56 -3.53 -20.90 10.51
CA SER A 56 -4.13 -21.76 9.48
C SER A 56 -5.44 -22.40 9.91
N GLU A 57 -5.65 -22.62 11.21
CA GLU A 57 -6.91 -23.12 11.72
C GLU A 57 -8.07 -22.13 11.53
N LYS A 58 -7.78 -20.83 11.58
CA LYS A 58 -8.78 -19.75 11.51
C LYS A 58 -8.84 -19.04 10.15
N ILE A 59 -7.85 -19.25 9.28
CA ILE A 59 -7.76 -18.59 7.97
C ILE A 59 -7.68 -19.65 6.88
N LYS A 60 -8.66 -19.65 5.98
CA LYS A 60 -8.71 -20.54 4.80
C LYS A 60 -8.49 -19.74 3.53
N ILE A 61 -7.53 -20.16 2.68
CA ILE A 61 -7.27 -19.51 1.40
C ILE A 61 -7.86 -20.35 0.26
N PHE A 62 -8.73 -19.74 -0.53
CA PHE A 62 -9.31 -20.33 -1.73
C PHE A 62 -8.76 -19.63 -2.97
N ARG A 63 -7.81 -20.30 -3.64
CA ARG A 63 -7.27 -19.87 -4.92
C ARG A 63 -8.16 -20.42 -6.03
N LEU A 64 -8.99 -19.55 -6.61
CA LEU A 64 -10.00 -19.95 -7.57
C LEU A 64 -9.45 -19.84 -9.00
N LYS A 65 -9.62 -20.90 -9.81
CA LYS A 65 -9.28 -20.88 -11.24
C LYS A 65 -10.22 -19.92 -11.97
N PRO A 66 -9.70 -18.81 -12.55
CA PRO A 66 -10.54 -17.87 -13.29
C PRO A 66 -10.96 -18.44 -14.64
N LEU A 67 -12.16 -18.09 -15.11
CA LEU A 67 -12.53 -18.39 -16.48
C LEU A 67 -11.72 -17.56 -17.49
N PHE A 68 -11.48 -16.28 -17.16
CA PHE A 68 -10.55 -15.42 -17.90
C PHE A 68 -9.91 -14.40 -16.96
N LYS A 69 -8.72 -13.92 -17.35
CA LYS A 69 -7.91 -12.94 -16.62
C LYS A 69 -7.59 -11.75 -17.52
N TYR A 70 -7.44 -10.58 -16.90
CA TYR A 70 -6.94 -9.39 -17.55
C TYR A 70 -6.11 -8.57 -16.53
N GLY A 71 -4.79 -8.63 -16.64
CA GLY A 71 -3.90 -8.09 -15.61
C GLY A 71 -4.21 -8.71 -14.25
N ASN A 72 -4.48 -7.87 -13.24
CA ASN A 72 -4.93 -8.31 -11.92
C ASN A 72 -6.45 -8.52 -11.82
N GLY A 73 -7.21 -8.27 -12.90
CA GLY A 73 -8.63 -8.60 -12.99
C GLY A 73 -8.84 -10.08 -13.28
N ALA A 74 -9.90 -10.67 -12.75
CA ALA A 74 -10.25 -12.08 -12.97
C ALA A 74 -11.75 -12.28 -12.84
N PHE A 75 -12.32 -13.09 -13.73
CA PHE A 75 -13.73 -13.47 -13.65
C PHE A 75 -13.87 -14.79 -12.89
N LEU A 76 -14.44 -14.72 -11.68
CA LEU A 76 -14.56 -15.82 -10.73
C LEU A 76 -16.05 -16.10 -10.42
N PRO A 77 -16.80 -16.75 -11.35
CA PRO A 77 -18.23 -17.03 -11.13
C PRO A 77 -18.45 -17.95 -9.91
N GLN A 78 -17.45 -18.75 -9.50
CA GLN A 78 -17.53 -19.62 -8.34
C GLN A 78 -17.86 -18.86 -7.05
N LEU A 79 -17.63 -17.55 -6.98
CA LEU A 79 -17.99 -16.72 -5.83
C LEU A 79 -19.51 -16.72 -5.57
N LEU A 80 -20.36 -16.98 -6.58
CA LEU A 80 -21.82 -17.07 -6.41
C LEU A 80 -22.25 -18.14 -5.40
N TRP A 81 -21.59 -19.30 -5.40
CA TRP A 81 -21.92 -20.38 -4.47
C TRP A 81 -20.94 -20.48 -3.30
N LYS A 82 -19.65 -20.16 -3.50
CA LYS A 82 -18.65 -20.21 -2.43
C LYS A 82 -18.87 -19.17 -1.33
N LEU A 83 -19.50 -18.04 -1.62
CA LEU A 83 -19.87 -17.02 -0.63
C LEU A 83 -21.19 -17.35 0.12
N LYS A 84 -21.75 -18.58 -0.01
CA LYS A 84 -22.91 -19.00 0.77
C LYS A 84 -22.51 -19.21 2.23
N GLY A 85 -23.30 -18.68 3.17
CA GLY A 85 -23.11 -18.89 4.61
C GLY A 85 -22.15 -17.91 5.30
N PHE A 86 -21.58 -16.95 4.57
CA PHE A 86 -20.79 -15.88 5.16
C PHE A 86 -21.67 -14.76 5.71
N ASP A 87 -21.29 -14.26 6.89
CA ASP A 87 -21.91 -13.08 7.50
C ASP A 87 -21.57 -11.81 6.74
N ILE A 88 -20.28 -11.68 6.38
CA ILE A 88 -19.69 -10.51 5.74
C ILE A 88 -18.87 -10.94 4.53
N ALA A 89 -19.10 -10.29 3.39
CA ALA A 89 -18.21 -10.25 2.26
C ALA A 89 -17.45 -8.92 2.28
N HIS A 90 -16.13 -8.96 2.42
CA HIS A 90 -15.25 -7.79 2.37
C HIS A 90 -14.52 -7.78 1.04
N LEU A 91 -15.03 -6.98 0.10
CA LEU A 91 -14.46 -6.79 -1.23
C LEU A 91 -13.34 -5.76 -1.18
N HIS A 92 -12.13 -6.15 -1.58
CA HIS A 92 -11.01 -5.26 -1.82
C HIS A 92 -11.09 -4.73 -3.26
N TYR A 93 -11.46 -3.46 -3.40
CA TYR A 93 -11.62 -2.80 -4.69
C TYR A 93 -10.39 -1.95 -5.04
N PRO A 94 -9.89 -2.01 -6.33
CA PRO A 94 -10.52 -2.61 -7.51
C PRO A 94 -10.28 -4.11 -7.67
N PHE A 95 -11.30 -4.82 -8.13
CA PHE A 95 -11.22 -6.21 -8.54
C PHE A 95 -12.17 -6.48 -9.71
N TYR A 96 -11.77 -6.06 -10.91
CA TYR A 96 -12.55 -6.19 -12.14
C TYR A 96 -12.86 -7.63 -12.49
N GLY A 97 -14.09 -7.90 -12.94
CA GLY A 97 -14.60 -9.23 -13.28
C GLY A 97 -15.18 -9.97 -12.08
N SER A 98 -14.65 -9.79 -10.88
CA SER A 98 -15.16 -10.47 -9.68
C SER A 98 -15.98 -9.57 -8.76
N ALA A 99 -15.76 -8.26 -8.79
CA ALA A 99 -16.56 -7.32 -8.01
C ALA A 99 -18.05 -7.36 -8.43
N GLU A 100 -18.33 -7.56 -9.72
CA GLU A 100 -19.67 -7.71 -10.28
C GLU A 100 -20.33 -8.99 -9.79
N ILE A 101 -19.57 -10.09 -9.69
CA ILE A 101 -20.05 -11.36 -9.15
C ILE A 101 -20.39 -11.24 -7.66
N VAL A 102 -19.55 -10.51 -6.89
CA VAL A 102 -19.84 -10.21 -5.49
C VAL A 102 -21.09 -9.34 -5.35
N LEU A 103 -21.27 -8.34 -6.23
CA LEU A 103 -22.49 -7.53 -6.29
C LEU A 103 -23.72 -8.38 -6.57
N LEU A 104 -23.67 -9.23 -7.59
CA LEU A 104 -24.76 -10.15 -7.93
C LEU A 104 -25.09 -11.07 -6.75
N LYS A 105 -24.05 -11.67 -6.14
CA LYS A 105 -24.23 -12.49 -4.93
C LYS A 105 -24.86 -11.71 -3.80
N LYS A 106 -24.48 -10.46 -3.59
CA LYS A 106 -25.07 -9.58 -2.56
C LYS A 106 -26.56 -9.35 -2.84
N ILE A 107 -26.95 -9.11 -4.08
CA ILE A 107 -28.35 -8.93 -4.49
C ILE A 107 -29.15 -10.21 -4.18
N LEU A 108 -28.65 -11.36 -4.64
CA LEU A 108 -29.30 -12.67 -4.43
C LEU A 108 -29.39 -13.08 -2.96
N SER A 109 -28.43 -12.70 -2.13
CA SER A 109 -28.39 -13.01 -0.69
C SER A 109 -29.22 -12.05 0.17
N GLY A 110 -29.65 -10.93 -0.39
CA GLY A 110 -30.47 -9.93 0.31
C GLY A 110 -29.85 -9.45 1.63
N LYS A 111 -30.59 -9.65 2.74
CA LYS A 111 -30.14 -9.23 4.08
C LYS A 111 -29.19 -10.24 4.75
N LYS A 112 -29.11 -11.49 4.27
CA LYS A 112 -28.33 -12.57 4.91
C LYS A 112 -26.84 -12.29 4.90
N MET A 113 -26.28 -11.82 3.80
CA MET A 113 -24.87 -11.45 3.65
C MET A 113 -24.71 -9.92 3.62
N LYS A 114 -23.81 -9.37 4.42
CA LYS A 114 -23.48 -7.95 4.39
C LYS A 114 -22.25 -7.71 3.51
N LEU A 115 -22.27 -6.65 2.72
CA LEU A 115 -21.15 -6.26 1.87
C LEU A 115 -20.42 -5.06 2.48
N ILE A 116 -19.11 -5.19 2.66
CA ILE A 116 -18.16 -4.10 2.93
C ILE A 116 -17.25 -3.99 1.71
N VAL A 117 -16.98 -2.77 1.28
CA VAL A 117 -16.00 -2.49 0.21
C VAL A 117 -14.84 -1.72 0.79
N HIS A 118 -13.62 -2.26 0.71
CA HIS A 118 -12.41 -1.49 0.96
C HIS A 118 -11.91 -0.89 -0.34
N TYR A 119 -11.99 0.43 -0.43
CA TYR A 119 -11.53 1.17 -1.61
C TYR A 119 -10.05 1.50 -1.46
N HIS A 120 -9.21 0.76 -2.18
CA HIS A 120 -7.76 0.94 -2.12
C HIS A 120 -7.29 2.13 -2.94
N MET A 121 -7.71 2.18 -4.22
CA MET A 121 -7.27 3.21 -5.17
C MET A 121 -8.15 3.24 -6.42
N ASP A 122 -7.99 4.30 -7.21
CA ASP A 122 -8.48 4.37 -8.57
C ASP A 122 -7.62 3.52 -9.51
N SER A 123 -8.25 2.90 -10.49
CA SER A 123 -7.51 2.32 -11.61
C SER A 123 -7.36 3.37 -12.70
N THR A 124 -6.14 3.59 -13.13
CA THR A 124 -5.80 4.54 -14.19
C THR A 124 -5.00 3.83 -15.27
N ALA A 125 -5.31 4.12 -16.53
CA ALA A 125 -4.55 3.67 -17.68
C ALA A 125 -4.71 4.69 -18.82
N ALA A 126 -3.81 4.64 -19.80
CA ALA A 126 -3.95 5.41 -21.04
C ALA A 126 -4.72 4.62 -22.11
N GLY A 127 -5.20 5.31 -23.14
CA GLY A 127 -5.85 4.71 -24.30
C GLY A 127 -7.16 3.97 -23.97
N MET A 128 -7.46 2.92 -24.74
CA MET A 128 -8.70 2.13 -24.64
C MET A 128 -8.94 1.57 -23.24
N LYS A 129 -7.88 1.15 -22.54
CA LYS A 129 -7.98 0.66 -21.15
C LYS A 129 -8.49 1.74 -20.20
N GLY A 130 -7.98 2.95 -20.33
CA GLY A 130 -8.43 4.10 -19.54
C GLY A 130 -9.89 4.43 -19.78
N PHE A 131 -10.34 4.34 -21.04
CA PHE A 131 -11.74 4.53 -21.42
C PHE A 131 -12.65 3.46 -20.76
N ILE A 132 -12.25 2.19 -20.80
CA ILE A 132 -13.00 1.09 -20.13
C ILE A 132 -13.10 1.35 -18.62
N PHE A 133 -12.01 1.74 -17.95
CA PHE A 133 -12.04 2.07 -16.52
C PHE A 133 -12.97 3.27 -16.22
N LYS A 134 -13.00 4.26 -17.11
CA LYS A 134 -13.91 5.40 -16.99
C LYS A 134 -15.37 4.97 -17.09
N LEU A 135 -15.74 4.14 -18.07
CA LEU A 135 -17.08 3.59 -18.18
C LEU A 135 -17.46 2.75 -16.95
N TYR A 136 -16.53 1.91 -16.49
CA TYR A 136 -16.74 1.10 -15.29
C TYR A 136 -17.02 1.98 -14.05
N ASN A 137 -16.26 3.04 -13.88
CA ASN A 137 -16.46 3.99 -12.78
C ASN A 137 -17.80 4.74 -12.86
N ILE A 138 -18.34 4.94 -14.07
CA ILE A 138 -19.64 5.59 -14.26
C ILE A 138 -20.81 4.62 -14.02
N PHE A 139 -20.73 3.38 -14.51
CA PHE A 139 -21.88 2.47 -14.54
C PHE A 139 -21.83 1.41 -13.43
N ILE A 140 -20.68 0.80 -13.18
CA ILE A 140 -20.57 -0.38 -12.30
C ILE A 140 -20.18 0.00 -10.87
N LEU A 141 -19.18 0.84 -10.71
CA LEU A 141 -18.71 1.26 -9.37
C LEU A 141 -19.85 1.85 -8.50
N PRO A 142 -20.75 2.70 -9.01
CA PRO A 142 -21.89 3.22 -8.23
C PRO A 142 -22.83 2.12 -7.72
N LEU A 143 -23.04 1.05 -8.48
CA LEU A 143 -23.87 -0.08 -8.07
C LEU A 143 -23.22 -0.85 -6.92
N ILE A 144 -21.92 -1.12 -7.03
CA ILE A 144 -21.14 -1.80 -5.99
C ILE A 144 -21.16 -1.00 -4.68
N VAL A 145 -20.86 0.31 -4.73
CA VAL A 145 -20.80 1.13 -3.51
C VAL A 145 -22.19 1.40 -2.91
N ARG A 146 -23.24 1.42 -3.72
CA ARG A 146 -24.63 1.49 -3.23
C ARG A 146 -25.02 0.22 -2.48
N ALA A 147 -24.65 -0.96 -2.99
CA ALA A 147 -24.94 -2.26 -2.38
C ALA A 147 -24.15 -2.50 -1.08
N ALA A 148 -22.97 -1.88 -0.94
CA ALA A 148 -22.17 -1.98 0.28
C ALA A 148 -22.90 -1.34 1.47
N LYS A 149 -22.87 -1.95 2.66
CA LYS A 149 -23.37 -1.36 3.91
C LYS A 149 -22.42 -0.26 4.41
N ILE A 150 -21.11 -0.53 4.33
CA ILE A 150 -20.02 0.39 4.69
C ILE A 150 -18.96 0.34 3.58
N ILE A 151 -18.33 1.49 3.33
CA ILE A 151 -17.14 1.62 2.49
C ILE A 151 -15.98 2.01 3.41
N THR A 152 -14.93 1.21 3.40
CA THR A 152 -13.69 1.52 4.14
C THR A 152 -12.63 2.05 3.18
N CYS A 153 -11.76 2.93 3.65
CA CYS A 153 -10.64 3.48 2.89
C CYS A 153 -9.50 3.87 3.82
N ALA A 154 -8.29 3.91 3.30
CA ALA A 154 -7.13 4.32 4.07
C ALA A 154 -7.09 5.84 4.33
N SER A 155 -7.60 6.65 3.40
CA SER A 155 -7.54 8.11 3.50
C SER A 155 -8.80 8.76 2.94
N PHE A 156 -9.43 9.65 3.72
CA PHE A 156 -10.52 10.50 3.23
C PHE A 156 -9.99 11.59 2.28
N ASP A 157 -8.74 12.02 2.46
CA ASP A 157 -8.11 12.94 1.51
C ASP A 157 -8.00 12.30 0.12
N TYR A 158 -7.62 11.01 0.04
CA TYR A 158 -7.62 10.29 -1.22
C TYR A 158 -9.03 10.17 -1.82
N ILE A 159 -10.02 9.79 -1.01
CA ILE A 159 -11.41 9.62 -1.47
C ILE A 159 -11.97 10.91 -2.07
N ASN A 160 -11.68 12.06 -1.46
CA ASN A 160 -12.11 13.38 -1.97
C ASN A 160 -11.52 13.75 -3.33
N HIS A 161 -10.44 13.06 -3.76
CA HIS A 161 -9.78 13.27 -5.04
C HIS A 161 -9.89 12.07 -5.99
N SER A 162 -10.68 11.06 -5.60
CA SER A 162 -10.89 9.81 -6.35
C SER A 162 -12.18 9.84 -7.18
N SER A 163 -12.39 8.77 -7.95
CA SER A 163 -13.66 8.53 -8.67
C SER A 163 -14.87 8.45 -7.74
N LEU A 164 -14.68 8.25 -6.44
CA LEU A 164 -15.76 8.23 -5.44
C LEU A 164 -16.04 9.59 -4.77
N ALA A 165 -15.34 10.66 -5.12
CA ALA A 165 -15.48 11.98 -4.45
C ALA A 165 -16.93 12.47 -4.41
N GLY A 166 -17.64 12.44 -5.55
CA GLY A 166 -19.04 12.85 -5.64
C GLY A 166 -19.98 11.98 -4.79
N TYR A 167 -19.74 10.65 -4.77
CA TYR A 167 -20.53 9.75 -3.93
C TYR A 167 -20.23 9.93 -2.44
N TYR A 168 -18.97 10.09 -2.08
CA TYR A 168 -18.53 10.35 -0.70
C TYR A 168 -19.16 11.60 -0.12
N ASN A 169 -19.12 12.71 -0.86
CA ASN A 169 -19.65 14.01 -0.40
C ASN A 169 -21.15 13.94 -0.06
N LYS A 170 -21.91 13.14 -0.81
CA LYS A 170 -23.34 12.90 -0.57
C LYS A 170 -23.64 11.84 0.51
N ASN A 171 -22.68 10.97 0.82
CA ASN A 171 -22.91 9.78 1.66
C ASN A 171 -21.83 9.57 2.74
N LYS A 172 -21.30 10.63 3.35
CA LYS A 172 -20.19 10.58 4.32
C LYS A 172 -20.41 9.56 5.43
N LYS A 173 -21.64 9.40 5.92
CA LYS A 173 -22.02 8.43 6.97
C LYS A 173 -21.76 6.97 6.61
N LYS A 174 -21.63 6.66 5.32
CA LYS A 174 -21.35 5.31 4.82
C LYS A 174 -19.86 4.98 4.80
N PHE A 175 -19.00 5.98 4.94
CA PHE A 175 -17.55 5.80 4.88
C PHE A 175 -16.93 5.67 6.27
N ARG A 176 -15.95 4.79 6.37
CA ARG A 176 -15.11 4.63 7.57
C ARG A 176 -13.65 4.62 7.16
N GLN A 177 -12.84 5.39 7.86
CA GLN A 177 -11.40 5.36 7.64
C GLN A 177 -10.81 4.15 8.35
N THR A 178 -10.17 3.26 7.60
CA THR A 178 -9.42 2.12 8.11
C THR A 178 -8.05 2.14 7.47
N PHE A 179 -7.04 2.56 8.23
CA PHE A 179 -5.68 2.66 7.74
C PHE A 179 -5.10 1.30 7.36
N PHE A 180 -4.06 1.32 6.56
CA PHE A 180 -3.12 0.21 6.49
C PHE A 180 -2.17 0.31 7.69
N GLY A 181 -1.65 -0.82 8.11
CA GLY A 181 -0.72 -0.90 9.23
C GLY A 181 0.69 -1.25 8.78
N VAL A 182 1.57 -1.26 9.76
CA VAL A 182 2.92 -1.79 9.66
C VAL A 182 3.14 -2.81 10.77
N ASP A 183 3.94 -3.83 10.48
CA ASP A 183 4.35 -4.82 11.47
C ASP A 183 5.49 -4.24 12.32
N LEU A 184 5.16 -3.90 13.58
CA LEU A 184 6.09 -3.28 14.51
C LEU A 184 7.06 -4.28 15.13
N ASP A 185 6.77 -5.58 15.03
CA ASP A 185 7.66 -6.66 15.48
C ASP A 185 8.71 -6.97 14.41
N GLN A 186 8.37 -6.73 13.13
CA GLN A 186 9.28 -6.86 12.00
C GLN A 186 10.10 -5.58 11.79
N PHE A 187 9.44 -4.41 11.69
CA PHE A 187 10.10 -3.12 11.47
C PHE A 187 10.51 -2.48 12.80
N VAL A 188 11.65 -2.93 13.29
CA VAL A 188 12.24 -2.49 14.57
C VAL A 188 13.37 -1.50 14.37
N VAL A 189 13.65 -0.70 15.40
CA VAL A 189 14.77 0.23 15.41
C VAL A 189 16.02 -0.53 15.85
N TYR A 190 17.06 -0.55 15.02
CA TYR A 190 18.36 -1.07 15.41
C TYR A 190 19.12 -0.02 16.20
N ARG A 191 19.60 -0.38 17.38
CA ARG A 191 20.52 0.43 18.21
C ARG A 191 21.95 0.17 17.75
N ASP A 192 22.29 0.59 16.54
CA ASP A 192 23.63 0.43 15.99
C ASP A 192 24.33 1.80 15.94
N HIS A 193 25.31 2.00 16.86
CA HIS A 193 26.13 3.23 16.94
C HIS A 193 27.04 3.43 15.71
N LYS A 194 27.31 2.36 14.91
CA LYS A 194 28.14 2.46 13.70
C LYS A 194 27.54 3.37 12.61
N ASN A 195 26.22 3.61 12.63
CA ASN A 195 25.59 4.53 11.71
C ASN A 195 25.83 6.01 12.06
N GLU A 196 26.19 6.34 13.31
CA GLU A 196 26.39 7.72 13.74
C GLU A 196 27.74 8.31 13.25
N GLU A 197 28.75 7.47 13.02
CA GLU A 197 30.08 7.86 12.54
C GLU A 197 30.20 7.94 11.03
N ARG A 198 29.16 7.45 10.30
CA ARG A 198 29.20 7.42 8.83
C ARG A 198 29.16 8.82 8.24
N LYS A 199 30.12 9.11 7.34
CA LYS A 199 30.18 10.38 6.60
C LYS A 199 29.23 10.40 5.39
N GLU A 200 29.09 9.24 4.68
CA GLU A 200 28.22 9.09 3.53
C GLU A 200 26.74 9.24 3.92
N LYS A 201 25.99 10.03 3.14
CA LYS A 201 24.54 10.24 3.30
C LYS A 201 23.76 9.23 2.49
N VAL A 202 22.81 8.52 3.09
CA VAL A 202 22.07 7.43 2.44
C VAL A 202 20.60 7.74 2.31
N ILE A 203 20.14 7.77 1.07
CA ILE A 203 18.73 7.86 0.66
C ILE A 203 18.24 6.47 0.36
N LEU A 204 17.02 6.11 0.80
CA LEU A 204 16.39 4.84 0.50
C LEU A 204 15.12 5.04 -0.32
N PHE A 205 15.02 4.32 -1.43
CA PHE A 205 13.80 4.12 -2.21
C PHE A 205 13.40 2.64 -2.17
N VAL A 206 12.11 2.38 -1.90
CA VAL A 206 11.54 1.02 -1.91
C VAL A 206 10.31 1.00 -2.80
N GLY A 207 10.28 0.13 -3.81
CA GLY A 207 9.12 0.02 -4.70
C GLY A 207 9.35 -0.81 -5.96
N GLY A 208 8.27 -1.25 -6.59
CA GLY A 208 8.34 -1.96 -7.87
C GLY A 208 9.01 -1.14 -8.96
N LEU A 209 9.83 -1.78 -9.76
CA LEU A 209 10.59 -1.18 -10.87
C LEU A 209 10.06 -1.65 -12.23
N ASP A 210 8.81 -2.09 -12.28
CA ASP A 210 8.15 -2.45 -13.53
C ASP A 210 7.37 -1.28 -14.13
N LYS A 211 6.99 -1.43 -15.39
CA LYS A 211 6.28 -0.40 -16.15
C LYS A 211 4.95 0.04 -15.51
N ALA A 212 4.28 -0.84 -14.78
CA ALA A 212 3.03 -0.50 -14.09
C ALA A 212 3.27 0.41 -12.86
N HIS A 213 4.47 0.38 -12.29
CA HIS A 213 4.87 1.18 -11.13
C HIS A 213 5.66 2.46 -11.48
N TYR A 214 5.64 2.90 -12.75
CA TYR A 214 6.30 4.14 -13.20
C TYR A 214 5.92 5.35 -12.32
N PHE A 215 4.71 5.33 -11.79
CA PHE A 215 4.17 6.42 -10.95
C PHE A 215 4.92 6.60 -9.62
N LYS A 216 5.77 5.66 -9.23
CA LYS A 216 6.62 5.77 -8.03
C LYS A 216 7.70 6.85 -8.15
N GLY A 217 7.98 7.35 -9.37
CA GLY A 217 8.78 8.53 -9.60
C GLY A 217 10.29 8.34 -9.42
N LEU A 218 10.81 7.12 -9.58
CA LEU A 218 12.24 6.84 -9.46
C LEU A 218 13.09 7.68 -10.42
N GLU A 219 12.58 7.97 -11.62
CA GLU A 219 13.27 8.86 -12.57
C GLU A 219 13.53 10.25 -11.97
N ASN A 220 12.51 10.85 -11.33
CA ASN A 220 12.66 12.15 -10.66
C ASN A 220 13.66 12.08 -9.49
N LEU A 221 13.70 10.95 -8.79
CA LEU A 221 14.68 10.77 -7.71
C LEU A 221 16.10 10.67 -8.23
N LEU A 222 16.35 9.95 -9.32
CA LEU A 222 17.67 9.90 -9.95
C LEU A 222 18.14 11.30 -10.40
N LYS A 223 17.23 12.09 -11.00
CA LYS A 223 17.51 13.48 -11.35
C LYS A 223 17.79 14.35 -10.10
N ALA A 224 17.07 14.13 -9.00
CA ALA A 224 17.31 14.86 -7.74
C ALA A 224 18.67 14.50 -7.12
N VAL A 225 19.08 13.22 -7.15
CA VAL A 225 20.41 12.80 -6.70
C VAL A 225 21.51 13.42 -7.55
N ASN A 226 21.30 13.59 -8.86
CA ASN A 226 22.24 14.30 -9.72
C ASN A 226 22.45 15.77 -9.31
N LEU A 227 21.40 16.43 -8.81
CA LEU A 227 21.53 17.78 -8.24
C LEU A 227 22.28 17.78 -6.90
N LEU A 228 22.03 16.77 -6.06
CA LEU A 228 22.57 16.67 -4.69
C LEU A 228 24.04 16.26 -4.64
N LYS A 229 24.56 15.52 -5.64
CA LYS A 229 25.93 14.96 -5.58
C LYS A 229 27.04 15.99 -5.39
N LYS A 230 26.78 17.26 -5.74
CA LYS A 230 27.75 18.35 -5.57
C LYS A 230 27.78 18.92 -4.14
N ASP A 231 26.71 18.67 -3.36
CA ASP A 231 26.52 19.27 -2.04
C ASP A 231 27.16 18.41 -0.93
N PHE A 232 27.53 17.16 -1.23
CA PHE A 232 28.01 16.19 -0.25
C PHE A 232 29.41 15.70 -0.63
N ALA A 233 30.45 16.35 -0.09
CA ALA A 233 31.84 16.02 -0.33
C ALA A 233 32.24 14.61 0.13
N ASP A 234 31.69 14.17 1.27
CA ASP A 234 31.93 12.84 1.85
C ASP A 234 31.08 11.72 1.20
N GLY A 235 30.32 12.08 0.18
CA GLY A 235 29.51 11.16 -0.58
C GLY A 235 28.03 11.14 -0.24
N ILE A 236 27.27 10.76 -1.24
CA ILE A 236 25.82 10.49 -1.15
C ILE A 236 25.55 9.14 -1.79
N LYS A 237 24.64 8.37 -1.25
CA LYS A 237 24.23 7.08 -1.80
C LYS A 237 22.72 6.97 -1.88
N LEU A 238 22.25 6.49 -3.00
CA LEU A 238 20.85 6.09 -3.19
C LEU A 238 20.78 4.57 -3.23
N ASN A 239 20.15 3.96 -2.22
CA ASN A 239 19.78 2.56 -2.24
C ASN A 239 18.37 2.41 -2.82
N ILE A 240 18.25 1.60 -3.87
CA ILE A 240 16.99 1.27 -4.53
C ILE A 240 16.70 -0.20 -4.26
N VAL A 241 15.64 -0.46 -3.51
CA VAL A 241 15.15 -1.81 -3.22
C VAL A 241 13.88 -2.06 -4.03
N GLY A 242 13.95 -3.00 -4.95
CA GLY A 242 12.82 -3.36 -5.80
C GLY A 242 13.25 -4.09 -7.05
N GLU A 243 12.28 -4.80 -7.65
CA GLU A 243 12.47 -5.55 -8.88
C GLU A 243 11.45 -5.14 -9.94
N GLY A 244 11.78 -5.34 -11.20
CA GLY A 244 10.90 -5.05 -12.33
C GLY A 244 11.65 -4.91 -13.66
N ASP A 245 10.89 -4.98 -14.76
CA ASP A 245 11.38 -4.94 -16.14
C ASP A 245 12.00 -3.59 -16.55
N MET A 246 11.74 -2.52 -15.79
CA MET A 246 12.35 -1.19 -16.02
C MET A 246 13.69 -0.99 -15.29
N LYS A 247 14.18 -1.97 -14.53
CA LYS A 247 15.48 -1.85 -13.84
C LYS A 247 16.66 -1.53 -14.78
N PRO A 248 16.78 -2.15 -15.98
CA PRO A 248 17.81 -1.78 -16.96
C PRO A 248 17.71 -0.30 -17.37
N TYR A 249 16.51 0.18 -17.69
CA TYR A 249 16.26 1.58 -18.01
C TYR A 249 16.77 2.54 -16.92
N TYR A 250 16.46 2.26 -15.65
CA TYR A 250 16.93 3.11 -14.53
C TYR A 250 18.45 3.04 -14.34
N LYS A 251 19.07 1.88 -14.58
CA LYS A 251 20.54 1.74 -14.60
C LYS A 251 21.16 2.61 -15.71
N ASP A 252 20.61 2.59 -16.91
CA ASP A 252 21.12 3.40 -18.03
C ASP A 252 20.87 4.90 -17.82
N LEU A 253 19.73 5.27 -17.23
CA LEU A 253 19.48 6.65 -16.82
C LEU A 253 20.51 7.13 -15.78
N SER A 254 20.90 6.29 -14.83
CA SER A 254 21.91 6.64 -13.83
C SER A 254 23.29 6.89 -14.45
N LYS A 255 23.66 6.12 -15.49
CA LYS A 255 24.89 6.33 -16.27
C LYS A 255 24.83 7.64 -17.06
N SER A 256 23.71 7.90 -17.77
CA SER A 256 23.53 9.12 -18.55
C SER A 256 23.63 10.39 -17.70
N LEU A 257 23.16 10.32 -16.44
CA LEU A 257 23.26 11.38 -15.43
C LEU A 257 24.63 11.42 -14.73
N LYS A 258 25.55 10.49 -15.04
CA LYS A 258 26.87 10.34 -14.40
C LYS A 258 26.76 10.25 -12.86
N ILE A 259 25.82 9.41 -12.40
CA ILE A 259 25.57 9.14 -10.96
C ILE A 259 25.63 7.65 -10.61
N GLU A 260 26.04 6.77 -11.51
CA GLU A 260 26.06 5.32 -11.30
C GLU A 260 26.82 4.90 -10.04
N LYS A 261 27.91 5.58 -9.70
CA LYS A 261 28.71 5.32 -8.50
C LYS A 261 27.98 5.66 -7.19
N TYR A 262 26.95 6.49 -7.28
CA TYR A 262 26.12 6.90 -6.13
C TYR A 262 24.84 6.09 -5.99
N VAL A 263 24.52 5.19 -6.95
CA VAL A 263 23.27 4.45 -7.01
C VAL A 263 23.53 2.96 -6.86
N ASN A 264 22.91 2.35 -5.85
CA ASN A 264 22.93 0.92 -5.60
C ASN A 264 21.56 0.32 -5.85
N PHE A 265 21.43 -0.57 -6.82
CA PHE A 265 20.24 -1.39 -7.05
C PHE A 265 20.37 -2.70 -6.28
N ALA A 266 19.73 -2.78 -5.13
CA ALA A 266 19.78 -3.96 -4.27
C ALA A 266 19.03 -5.13 -4.91
N GLU A 267 19.63 -6.33 -4.85
CA GLU A 267 19.12 -7.55 -5.46
C GLU A 267 18.86 -8.63 -4.41
N GLY A 268 17.83 -9.47 -4.65
CA GLY A 268 17.52 -10.60 -3.77
C GLY A 268 17.17 -10.21 -2.34
N ILE A 269 16.48 -9.06 -2.18
CA ILE A 269 16.12 -8.56 -0.86
C ILE A 269 14.86 -9.26 -0.37
N ASP A 270 15.01 -10.02 0.71
CA ASP A 270 13.90 -10.54 1.51
C ASP A 270 13.44 -9.50 2.56
N ASP A 271 12.34 -9.80 3.23
CA ASP A 271 11.74 -8.91 4.20
C ASP A 271 12.67 -8.61 5.40
N SER A 272 13.55 -9.55 5.79
CA SER A 272 14.50 -9.36 6.89
C SER A 272 15.61 -8.39 6.51
N LYS A 273 16.15 -8.52 5.30
CA LYS A 273 17.15 -7.58 4.76
C LYS A 273 16.56 -6.20 4.50
N LEU A 274 15.28 -6.11 4.12
CA LEU A 274 14.61 -4.82 3.92
C LEU A 274 14.63 -3.95 5.18
N VAL A 275 14.42 -4.54 6.36
CA VAL A 275 14.51 -3.82 7.64
C VAL A 275 15.88 -3.20 7.85
N SER A 276 16.96 -3.90 7.45
CA SER A 276 18.33 -3.39 7.54
C SER A 276 18.54 -2.16 6.64
N TYR A 277 17.96 -2.16 5.41
CA TYR A 277 18.02 -0.97 4.53
C TYR A 277 17.31 0.23 5.16
N TYR A 278 16.13 0.03 5.77
CA TYR A 278 15.48 1.12 6.51
C TYR A 278 16.33 1.62 7.66
N ASN A 279 16.90 0.73 8.47
CA ASN A 279 17.75 1.14 9.59
C ASN A 279 19.06 1.81 9.16
N TYR A 280 19.56 1.45 7.98
CA TYR A 280 20.82 2.03 7.47
C TYR A 280 20.64 3.39 6.80
N CYS A 281 19.47 3.76 6.29
CA CYS A 281 19.28 5.03 5.59
C CYS A 281 19.20 6.23 6.55
N ASP A 282 19.51 7.42 6.03
CA ASP A 282 19.30 8.70 6.70
C ASP A 282 17.90 9.26 6.42
N VAL A 283 17.34 8.94 5.25
CA VAL A 283 15.98 9.35 4.83
C VAL A 283 15.39 8.35 3.87
N ALA A 284 14.12 8.00 4.06
CA ALA A 284 13.36 7.23 3.07
C ALA A 284 12.51 8.17 2.19
N VAL A 285 12.39 7.85 0.90
CA VAL A 285 11.75 8.73 -0.06
C VAL A 285 10.67 8.00 -0.88
N LEU A 286 9.51 8.66 -1.03
CA LEU A 286 8.42 8.23 -1.90
C LEU A 286 8.04 9.37 -2.86
N PRO A 287 8.74 9.53 -4.00
CA PRO A 287 8.62 10.67 -4.90
C PRO A 287 7.54 10.45 -5.97
N SER A 288 6.45 9.81 -5.62
CA SER A 288 5.40 9.42 -6.54
C SER A 288 4.85 10.60 -7.34
N VAL A 289 4.54 10.38 -8.62
CA VAL A 289 4.23 11.45 -9.58
C VAL A 289 2.74 11.69 -9.78
N ASN A 290 1.88 10.73 -9.41
CA ASN A 290 0.43 10.86 -9.59
C ASN A 290 -0.38 10.00 -8.58
N LYS A 291 -1.71 10.01 -8.73
CA LYS A 291 -2.69 9.31 -7.86
C LYS A 291 -2.63 7.76 -7.92
N GLY A 292 -1.75 7.18 -8.72
CA GLY A 292 -1.45 5.74 -8.66
C GLY A 292 -0.90 5.34 -7.29
N GLU A 293 -0.26 6.28 -6.57
CA GLU A 293 0.07 6.12 -5.17
C GLU A 293 -1.07 6.65 -4.29
N ALA A 294 -1.80 5.75 -3.65
CA ALA A 294 -2.96 6.12 -2.85
C ALA A 294 -2.66 6.28 -1.35
N PHE A 295 -1.52 5.76 -0.87
CA PHE A 295 -1.19 5.80 0.56
C PHE A 295 0.31 5.85 0.82
N GLY A 296 1.09 4.82 0.41
CA GLY A 296 2.53 4.75 0.63
C GLY A 296 2.91 3.98 1.90
N LEU A 297 2.72 2.65 1.90
CA LEU A 297 3.08 1.77 3.02
C LEU A 297 4.55 1.90 3.42
N VAL A 298 5.45 2.09 2.46
CA VAL A 298 6.90 2.27 2.67
C VAL A 298 7.23 3.45 3.60
N LEU A 299 6.34 4.45 3.69
CA LEU A 299 6.49 5.56 4.64
C LEU A 299 6.24 5.10 6.08
N LEU A 300 5.29 4.18 6.29
CA LEU A 300 5.06 3.59 7.62
C LEU A 300 6.23 2.71 8.05
N GLU A 301 6.77 1.92 7.11
CA GLU A 301 7.92 1.04 7.34
C GLU A 301 9.15 1.86 7.74
N ALA A 302 9.43 2.96 7.03
CA ALA A 302 10.52 3.88 7.35
C ALA A 302 10.34 4.52 8.74
N MET A 303 9.14 5.06 9.01
CA MET A 303 8.85 5.68 10.31
C MET A 303 8.87 4.64 11.44
N ALA A 304 8.48 3.38 11.19
CA ALA A 304 8.61 2.29 12.15
C ALA A 304 10.07 1.99 12.50
N CYS A 305 10.99 2.20 11.57
CA CYS A 305 12.45 2.14 11.82
C CYS A 305 13.03 3.47 12.30
N ALA A 306 12.19 4.39 12.81
CA ALA A 306 12.58 5.73 13.29
C ALA A 306 13.35 6.56 12.24
N LYS A 307 12.97 6.44 10.94
CA LYS A 307 13.57 7.23 9.87
C LYS A 307 12.65 8.34 9.40
N PRO A 308 13.18 9.55 9.14
CA PRO A 308 12.42 10.61 8.52
C PRO A 308 12.05 10.26 7.08
N VAL A 309 10.97 10.85 6.60
CA VAL A 309 10.47 10.58 5.27
C VAL A 309 10.37 11.84 4.41
N VAL A 310 10.64 11.70 3.11
CA VAL A 310 10.28 12.70 2.09
C VAL A 310 9.29 12.07 1.14
N ALA A 311 8.14 12.69 0.95
CA ALA A 311 7.12 12.16 0.04
C ALA A 311 6.52 13.25 -0.83
N SER A 312 5.95 12.87 -1.96
CA SER A 312 5.21 13.79 -2.82
C SER A 312 3.91 14.25 -2.17
N ASN A 313 3.57 15.52 -2.32
CA ASN A 313 2.32 16.13 -1.83
C ASN A 313 1.11 15.69 -2.69
N LEU A 314 0.84 14.39 -2.68
CA LEU A 314 -0.29 13.77 -3.39
C LEU A 314 -1.43 13.47 -2.41
N PRO A 315 -2.69 13.50 -2.89
CA PRO A 315 -3.83 13.03 -2.11
C PRO A 315 -3.61 11.61 -1.59
N GLY A 316 -3.92 11.38 -0.33
CA GLY A 316 -3.66 10.11 0.34
C GLY A 316 -2.27 10.03 0.94
N VAL A 317 -1.22 10.15 0.13
CA VAL A 317 0.19 10.12 0.58
C VAL A 317 0.45 11.18 1.67
N ARG A 318 0.06 12.43 1.41
CA ARG A 318 0.24 13.55 2.35
C ARG A 318 -0.50 13.38 3.68
N SER A 319 -1.46 12.45 3.75
CA SER A 319 -2.23 12.16 4.96
C SER A 319 -1.61 11.10 5.86
N VAL A 320 -0.55 10.40 5.39
CA VAL A 320 0.12 9.31 6.12
C VAL A 320 0.90 9.84 7.31
N PHE A 321 1.47 11.03 7.21
CA PHE A 321 2.26 11.65 8.25
C PHE A 321 1.98 13.16 8.37
N LYS A 322 2.48 13.80 9.43
CA LYS A 322 2.37 15.24 9.61
C LYS A 322 3.60 15.94 9.06
N LYS A 323 3.41 16.75 8.01
CA LYS A 323 4.44 17.60 7.39
C LYS A 323 5.21 18.42 8.46
N GLY A 324 6.53 18.47 8.35
CA GLY A 324 7.41 19.20 9.26
C GLY A 324 7.61 18.54 10.62
N ARG A 325 6.84 17.51 10.97
CA ARG A 325 6.96 16.80 12.25
C ARG A 325 7.60 15.41 12.12
N HIS A 326 7.21 14.65 11.08
CA HIS A 326 7.71 13.28 10.83
C HIS A 326 8.48 13.18 9.51
N GLY A 327 8.41 14.22 8.68
CA GLY A 327 9.01 14.27 7.35
C GLY A 327 8.57 15.51 6.56
N LEU A 328 9.01 15.58 5.31
CA LEU A 328 8.76 16.69 4.41
C LEU A 328 7.95 16.28 3.18
N LEU A 329 7.18 17.22 2.64
CA LEU A 329 6.41 17.03 1.40
C LEU A 329 7.06 17.84 0.28
N ALA A 330 7.34 17.16 -0.84
CA ALA A 330 7.81 17.74 -2.08
C ALA A 330 6.65 17.92 -3.07
N LYS A 331 6.72 18.91 -3.94
CA LYS A 331 5.77 19.05 -5.05
C LYS A 331 5.92 17.87 -6.02
N PRO A 332 4.81 17.23 -6.43
CA PRO A 332 4.89 16.16 -7.42
C PRO A 332 5.54 16.66 -8.72
N ASN A 333 6.38 15.83 -9.33
CA ASN A 333 7.12 16.14 -10.55
C ASN A 333 8.08 17.35 -10.49
N ASP A 334 8.39 17.87 -9.32
CA ASP A 334 9.35 18.94 -9.12
C ASP A 334 10.67 18.36 -8.53
N VAL A 335 11.62 18.12 -9.44
CA VAL A 335 12.94 17.55 -9.12
C VAL A 335 13.74 18.45 -8.18
N VAL A 336 13.63 19.78 -8.37
CA VAL A 336 14.37 20.77 -7.58
C VAL A 336 13.81 20.82 -6.16
N ASP A 337 12.48 20.85 -6.02
CA ASP A 337 11.85 20.83 -4.67
C ASP A 337 12.15 19.51 -3.95
N LEU A 338 12.12 18.36 -4.66
CA LEU A 338 12.50 17.07 -4.10
C LEU A 338 13.95 17.08 -3.58
N ALA A 339 14.90 17.58 -4.39
CA ALA A 339 16.30 17.71 -3.99
C ALA A 339 16.44 18.63 -2.76
N ASN A 340 15.72 19.76 -2.73
CA ASN A 340 15.76 20.68 -1.59
C ASN A 340 15.23 20.05 -0.29
N LYS A 341 14.12 19.25 -0.36
CA LYS A 341 13.60 18.54 0.84
C LYS A 341 14.56 17.48 1.35
N LEU A 342 15.20 16.73 0.43
CA LEU A 342 16.23 15.76 0.79
C LEU A 342 17.44 16.47 1.42
N ARG A 343 17.94 17.55 0.79
CA ARG A 343 19.05 18.37 1.32
C ARG A 343 18.79 18.86 2.74
N THR A 344 17.58 19.34 3.03
CA THR A 344 17.19 19.81 4.35
C THR A 344 17.39 18.74 5.42
N ILE A 345 16.92 17.50 5.16
CA ILE A 345 17.04 16.38 6.11
C ILE A 345 18.50 15.90 6.21
N LEU A 346 19.18 15.76 5.07
CA LEU A 346 20.54 15.21 5.03
C LEU A 346 21.59 16.11 5.69
N ASN A 347 21.37 17.44 5.69
CA ASN A 347 22.29 18.40 6.32
C ASN A 347 22.05 18.60 7.82
N ASP A 348 20.90 18.22 8.33
CA ASP A 348 20.55 18.42 9.74
C ASP A 348 20.28 17.08 10.44
N LYS A 349 21.34 16.49 11.00
CA LYS A 349 21.25 15.21 11.74
C LYS A 349 20.28 15.28 12.92
N LYS A 350 20.21 16.44 13.62
CA LYS A 350 19.31 16.62 14.76
C LYS A 350 17.85 16.60 14.29
N LEU A 351 17.53 17.37 13.25
CA LEU A 351 16.20 17.40 12.65
C LEU A 351 15.79 16.01 12.16
N ALA A 352 16.69 15.31 11.44
CA ALA A 352 16.45 13.96 10.92
C ALA A 352 16.11 12.98 12.04
N ARG A 353 16.88 12.98 13.13
CA ARG A 353 16.65 12.12 14.29
C ARG A 353 15.31 12.44 14.96
N GLU A 354 15.05 13.70 15.26
CA GLU A 354 13.78 14.11 15.89
C GLU A 354 12.56 13.77 15.04
N MET A 355 12.63 13.94 13.70
CA MET A 355 11.55 13.54 12.79
C MET A 355 11.35 12.02 12.81
N GLY A 356 12.42 11.24 12.81
CA GLY A 356 12.37 9.78 12.86
C GLY A 356 11.77 9.26 14.17
N GLU A 357 12.21 9.75 15.31
CA GLU A 357 11.70 9.36 16.64
C GLU A 357 10.21 9.68 16.78
N ARG A 358 9.80 10.89 16.41
CA ARG A 358 8.37 11.27 16.38
C ARG A 358 7.57 10.45 15.37
N GLY A 359 8.21 10.06 14.26
CA GLY A 359 7.62 9.17 13.25
C GLY A 359 7.32 7.79 13.83
N ARG A 360 8.27 7.19 14.56
CA ARG A 360 8.10 5.91 15.26
C ARG A 360 6.95 5.96 16.26
N GLU A 361 6.97 6.93 17.17
CA GLU A 361 5.88 7.13 18.13
C GLU A 361 4.51 7.26 17.46
N PHE A 362 4.44 8.02 16.38
CA PHE A 362 3.21 8.23 15.63
C PHE A 362 2.68 6.94 15.00
N VAL A 363 3.57 6.12 14.43
CA VAL A 363 3.20 4.84 13.83
C VAL A 363 2.74 3.84 14.89
N GLU A 364 3.43 3.73 16.01
CA GLU A 364 3.02 2.89 17.15
C GLU A 364 1.63 3.24 17.66
N ASN A 365 1.36 4.53 17.75
CA ASN A 365 0.08 5.03 18.24
C ASN A 365 -1.08 4.89 17.26
N ARG A 366 -0.82 4.82 15.95
CA ARG A 366 -1.87 4.94 14.93
C ARG A 366 -1.96 3.78 13.95
N TYR A 367 -0.83 3.16 13.59
CA TYR A 367 -0.72 2.26 12.44
C TYR A 367 -0.33 0.82 12.79
N SER A 368 -0.36 0.42 14.07
CA SER A 368 -0.15 -0.98 14.44
C SER A 368 -1.32 -1.85 13.97
N TRP A 369 -1.04 -3.00 13.39
CA TRP A 369 -2.07 -3.95 12.94
C TRP A 369 -3.02 -4.38 14.05
N LYS A 370 -2.53 -4.45 15.31
CA LYS A 370 -3.38 -4.72 16.48
C LYS A 370 -4.49 -3.67 16.67
N LYS A 371 -4.16 -2.37 16.51
CA LYS A 371 -5.14 -1.27 16.63
C LYS A 371 -6.09 -1.24 15.43
N ILE A 372 -5.56 -1.48 14.23
CA ILE A 372 -6.34 -1.49 12.98
C ILE A 372 -7.32 -2.68 12.97
N GLY A 373 -6.89 -3.87 13.38
CA GLY A 373 -7.75 -5.03 13.51
C GLY A 373 -8.92 -4.78 14.46
N LYS A 374 -8.66 -4.21 15.65
CA LYS A 374 -9.74 -3.83 16.60
C LYS A 374 -10.72 -2.82 15.99
N LYS A 375 -10.23 -1.83 15.26
CA LYS A 375 -11.09 -0.84 14.59
C LYS A 375 -11.95 -1.48 13.51
N LEU A 376 -11.38 -2.39 12.73
CA LEU A 376 -12.12 -3.11 11.69
C LEU A 376 -13.14 -4.06 12.28
N ASP A 377 -12.82 -4.70 13.39
CA ASP A 377 -13.73 -5.55 14.15
C ASP A 377 -14.98 -4.79 14.63
N VAL A 378 -14.80 -3.60 15.19
CA VAL A 378 -15.92 -2.71 15.56
C VAL A 378 -16.79 -2.38 14.34
N ILE A 379 -16.20 -2.11 13.18
CA ILE A 379 -16.95 -1.88 11.94
C ILE A 379 -17.75 -3.13 11.54
N TYR A 380 -17.19 -4.31 11.68
CA TYR A 380 -17.87 -5.57 11.34
C TYR A 380 -19.04 -5.87 12.26
N HIS A 381 -18.88 -5.67 13.57
CA HIS A 381 -19.97 -5.79 14.53
C HIS A 381 -21.09 -4.79 14.22
N TYR A 382 -20.74 -3.53 13.95
CA TYR A 382 -21.73 -2.54 13.51
C TYR A 382 -22.48 -3.00 12.26
N VAL A 383 -21.77 -3.49 11.23
CA VAL A 383 -22.37 -3.93 9.97
C VAL A 383 -23.28 -5.15 10.15
N LYS A 384 -22.89 -6.10 11.01
CA LYS A 384 -23.66 -7.32 11.27
C LYS A 384 -24.94 -7.05 12.04
N TYR A 385 -24.86 -6.26 13.11
CA TYR A 385 -25.93 -6.15 14.11
C TYR A 385 -26.80 -4.89 13.97
N THR A 386 -26.36 -3.86 13.20
CA THR A 386 -27.20 -2.68 12.98
C THR A 386 -28.26 -2.98 11.91
N PRO A 387 -29.57 -2.84 12.21
CA PRO A 387 -30.64 -2.88 11.21
C PRO A 387 -30.40 -1.81 10.10
N LYS A 388 -31.20 -1.86 9.04
CA LYS A 388 -31.17 -0.85 7.97
C LYS A 388 -31.56 0.53 8.48
#